data_ac3d875f8833d75f01e8b520eb95ac95
#
_entry.id   ac3d875f8833d75f01e8b520eb95ac95
#
_cell.length_a   1.000
_cell.length_b   1.000
_cell.length_c   1.000
_cell.angle_alpha   90.00
_cell.angle_beta   90.00
_cell.angle_gamma   90.00
#
_symmetry.space_group_name_H-M   'P 1'
#
loop_
_entity.id
_entity.type
_entity.pdbx_description
1 polymer ?
#
loop_
_entity_poly.entity_id
_entity_poly.type
_entity_poly.pdbx_seq_one_letter_code
_entity_poly.pdbx_strand_id
1 'polypeptide(L)'
;MKKLLSIMATLLLISNISFAQVKWSVDPAHTNVRFEVNHLGISFVDGEFTKLDGNIETKDSTSFENAKVEFEIDVNSINTRVEARDQHLKSDDFFSAEKFPKMTLKNATLKKSGKGKYKLAGELTIKGVTKPVSFNVIQNNGIITDPWSKTRAGFTASTVINRFDYNISYDDKLPSGVPAVAADIEITVNVEVVKN
;
A
#
# COMPACT_ATOMS: atom_id res chain seq x y z
N MET A 1 41.89 -48.42 41.47
CA MET A 1 40.92 -47.38 41.81
C MET A 1 40.77 -46.49 40.60
N LYS A 2 39.76 -46.72 39.79
CA LYS A 2 39.47 -45.94 38.57
C LYS A 2 38.32 -45.00 38.89
N LYS A 3 38.57 -43.69 38.89
CA LYS A 3 37.52 -42.65 39.06
C LYS A 3 36.83 -42.43 37.73
N LEU A 4 35.54 -42.83 37.61
CA LEU A 4 34.67 -42.40 36.51
C LEU A 4 34.29 -40.94 36.72
N LEU A 5 34.70 -40.07 35.80
CA LEU A 5 34.15 -38.75 35.66
C LEU A 5 32.89 -38.81 34.84
N SER A 6 31.75 -38.58 35.49
CA SER A 6 30.45 -38.46 34.80
C SER A 6 30.31 -37.01 34.28
N ILE A 7 30.45 -36.79 32.98
CA ILE A 7 30.16 -35.50 32.33
C ILE A 7 28.67 -35.46 32.05
N MET A 8 27.96 -34.71 32.88
CA MET A 8 26.53 -34.40 32.65
C MET A 8 26.43 -33.27 31.63
N ALA A 9 26.24 -33.65 30.39
CA ALA A 9 25.97 -32.66 29.30
C ALA A 9 24.57 -32.11 29.48
N THR A 10 24.44 -30.90 30.00
CA THR A 10 23.18 -30.18 30.07
C THR A 10 22.85 -29.64 28.66
N LEU A 11 21.97 -30.31 27.93
CA LEU A 11 21.45 -29.85 26.65
C LEU A 11 20.51 -28.66 26.94
N LEU A 12 20.99 -27.43 26.71
CA LEU A 12 20.12 -26.24 26.67
C LEU A 12 19.23 -26.35 25.43
N LEU A 13 18.01 -26.78 25.61
CA LEU A 13 16.94 -26.63 24.63
C LEU A 13 16.61 -25.13 24.53
N ILE A 14 17.23 -24.45 23.58
CA ILE A 14 16.80 -23.10 23.17
C ILE A 14 15.50 -23.30 22.39
N SER A 15 14.37 -23.24 23.10
CA SER A 15 13.06 -23.17 22.47
C SER A 15 12.96 -21.82 21.75
N ASN A 16 13.04 -21.83 20.43
CA ASN A 16 12.67 -20.68 19.62
C ASN A 16 11.17 -20.45 19.85
N ILE A 17 10.83 -19.47 20.68
CA ILE A 17 9.46 -19.00 20.83
C ILE A 17 9.13 -18.24 19.53
N SER A 18 8.58 -18.96 18.58
CA SER A 18 7.99 -18.37 17.38
C SER A 18 6.69 -17.66 17.84
N PHE A 19 6.72 -16.35 17.96
CA PHE A 19 5.49 -15.59 18.12
C PHE A 19 4.72 -15.70 16.79
N ALA A 20 3.54 -16.29 16.84
CA ALA A 20 2.66 -16.30 15.68
C ALA A 20 2.35 -14.85 15.29
N GLN A 21 2.68 -14.47 14.04
CA GLN A 21 2.33 -13.16 13.51
C GLN A 21 0.82 -13.05 13.42
N VAL A 22 0.30 -11.88 13.76
CA VAL A 22 -1.12 -11.57 13.61
C VAL A 22 -1.35 -11.03 12.20
N LYS A 23 -2.27 -11.67 11.48
CA LYS A 23 -2.64 -11.24 10.13
C LYS A 23 -3.91 -10.40 10.16
N TRP A 24 -3.92 -9.40 9.29
CA TRP A 24 -5.04 -8.50 9.06
C TRP A 24 -5.29 -8.46 7.56
N SER A 25 -6.53 -8.74 7.17
CA SER A 25 -6.96 -8.66 5.76
C SER A 25 -7.66 -7.33 5.49
N VAL A 26 -7.50 -6.80 4.29
CA VAL A 26 -8.23 -5.62 3.84
C VAL A 26 -9.73 -5.92 3.79
N ASP A 27 -10.54 -4.97 4.27
CA ASP A 27 -11.97 -4.95 4.02
C ASP A 27 -12.23 -4.13 2.74
N PRO A 28 -12.54 -4.79 1.60
CA PRO A 28 -12.68 -4.09 0.32
C PRO A 28 -13.91 -3.17 0.27
N ALA A 29 -14.92 -3.39 1.13
CA ALA A 29 -16.11 -2.55 1.18
C ALA A 29 -15.84 -1.17 1.80
N HIS A 30 -14.77 -1.06 2.62
CA HIS A 30 -14.41 0.16 3.35
C HIS A 30 -13.01 0.65 2.98
N THR A 31 -12.49 0.22 1.82
CA THR A 31 -11.14 0.57 1.37
C THR A 31 -11.19 1.16 -0.05
N ASN A 32 -10.44 2.23 -0.27
CA ASN A 32 -10.30 2.84 -1.59
C ASN A 32 -8.90 3.39 -1.82
N VAL A 33 -8.46 3.34 -3.08
CA VAL A 33 -7.22 3.97 -3.55
C VAL A 33 -7.61 5.08 -4.50
N ARG A 34 -7.41 6.32 -4.09
CA ARG A 34 -7.74 7.53 -4.85
C ARG A 34 -6.49 8.21 -5.36
N PHE A 35 -6.62 8.86 -6.49
CA PHE A 35 -5.60 9.74 -7.03
C PHE A 35 -6.20 11.05 -7.51
N GLU A 36 -5.37 12.10 -7.52
CA GLU A 36 -5.69 13.39 -8.10
C GLU A 36 -4.51 13.88 -8.95
N VAL A 37 -4.81 14.50 -10.09
CA VAL A 37 -3.83 15.08 -11.00
C VAL A 37 -4.30 16.42 -11.56
N ASN A 38 -3.41 17.40 -11.64
CA ASN A 38 -3.72 18.67 -12.29
C ASN A 38 -3.88 18.50 -13.81
N HIS A 39 -4.95 19.07 -14.34
CA HIS A 39 -5.32 19.04 -15.75
C HIS A 39 -5.29 20.44 -16.35
N LEU A 40 -4.49 20.62 -17.39
CA LEU A 40 -4.29 21.88 -18.15
C LEU A 40 -3.86 23.07 -17.29
N GLY A 41 -3.39 22.85 -16.06
CA GLY A 41 -3.04 23.91 -15.12
C GLY A 41 -4.24 24.67 -14.49
N ILE A 42 -5.48 24.26 -14.79
CA ILE A 42 -6.70 25.02 -14.42
C ILE A 42 -7.73 24.20 -13.61
N SER A 43 -7.59 22.87 -13.58
CA SER A 43 -8.53 21.99 -12.88
C SER A 43 -7.84 20.71 -12.42
N PHE A 44 -8.59 19.84 -11.75
CA PHE A 44 -8.09 18.54 -11.32
C PHE A 44 -8.98 17.43 -11.87
N VAL A 45 -8.34 16.31 -12.19
CA VAL A 45 -9.01 15.02 -12.43
C VAL A 45 -8.74 14.15 -11.23
N ASP A 46 -9.78 13.74 -10.56
CA ASP A 46 -9.76 12.72 -9.53
C ASP A 46 -10.28 11.38 -10.07
N GLY A 47 -9.76 10.31 -9.53
CA GLY A 47 -10.18 8.96 -9.84
C GLY A 47 -9.82 7.99 -8.72
N GLU A 48 -10.28 6.75 -8.88
CA GLU A 48 -10.00 5.69 -7.94
C GLU A 48 -9.78 4.35 -8.63
N PHE A 49 -9.14 3.42 -7.92
CA PHE A 49 -9.13 2.01 -8.25
C PHE A 49 -10.09 1.29 -7.31
N THR A 50 -11.09 0.62 -7.87
CA THR A 50 -12.19 0.01 -7.11
C THR A 50 -11.92 -1.43 -6.69
N LYS A 51 -10.85 -2.05 -7.20
CA LYS A 51 -10.45 -3.42 -6.85
C LYS A 51 -9.03 -3.44 -6.33
N LEU A 52 -8.90 -3.77 -5.09
CA LEU A 52 -7.61 -3.95 -4.43
C LEU A 52 -7.71 -5.13 -3.46
N ASP A 53 -6.58 -5.74 -3.19
CA ASP A 53 -6.39 -6.76 -2.17
C ASP A 53 -5.10 -6.47 -1.41
N GLY A 54 -4.97 -7.03 -0.21
CA GLY A 54 -3.77 -6.86 0.57
C GLY A 54 -3.89 -7.39 1.99
N ASN A 55 -2.74 -7.43 2.63
CA ASN A 55 -2.66 -7.88 4.01
C ASN A 55 -1.63 -7.06 4.78
N ILE A 56 -1.81 -7.04 6.10
CA ILE A 56 -0.87 -6.50 7.06
C ILE A 56 -0.52 -7.60 8.05
N GLU A 57 0.76 -7.80 8.30
CA GLU A 57 1.26 -8.71 9.33
C GLU A 57 1.89 -7.92 10.46
N THR A 58 1.40 -8.15 11.68
CA THR A 58 1.90 -7.50 12.90
C THR A 58 2.50 -8.54 13.87
N LYS A 59 3.36 -8.08 14.77
CA LYS A 59 3.92 -8.94 15.82
C LYS A 59 2.85 -9.38 16.83
N ASP A 60 1.89 -8.49 17.11
CA ASP A 60 0.81 -8.70 18.06
C ASP A 60 -0.45 -7.93 17.60
N SER A 61 -1.56 -8.10 18.33
CA SER A 61 -2.84 -7.49 17.97
C SER A 61 -3.07 -6.08 18.53
N THR A 62 -2.06 -5.48 19.16
CA THR A 62 -2.19 -4.20 19.85
C THR A 62 -1.44 -3.06 19.19
N SER A 63 -0.53 -3.36 18.25
CA SER A 63 0.34 -2.38 17.61
C SER A 63 0.63 -2.73 16.15
N PHE A 64 0.70 -1.69 15.33
CA PHE A 64 1.14 -1.78 13.94
C PHE A 64 2.62 -1.33 13.76
N GLU A 65 3.34 -1.09 14.84
CA GLU A 65 4.77 -0.78 14.75
C GLU A 65 5.55 -1.95 14.12
N ASN A 66 6.35 -1.65 13.10
CA ASN A 66 7.09 -2.61 12.29
C ASN A 66 6.22 -3.63 11.54
N ALA A 67 4.93 -3.33 11.35
CA ALA A 67 4.04 -4.16 10.54
C ALA A 67 4.58 -4.30 9.12
N LYS A 68 4.44 -5.51 8.55
CA LYS A 68 4.68 -5.77 7.13
C LYS A 68 3.40 -5.52 6.37
N VAL A 69 3.51 -4.88 5.23
CA VAL A 69 2.34 -4.43 4.43
C VAL A 69 2.55 -4.85 2.99
N GLU A 70 1.54 -5.49 2.41
CA GLU A 70 1.50 -5.83 1.00
C GLU A 70 0.12 -5.48 0.43
N PHE A 71 0.12 -4.82 -0.74
CA PHE A 71 -1.09 -4.46 -1.49
C PHE A 71 -0.93 -4.78 -2.97
N GLU A 72 -2.04 -5.16 -3.57
CA GLU A 72 -2.19 -5.36 -5.00
C GLU A 72 -3.45 -4.64 -5.48
N ILE A 73 -3.35 -3.92 -6.61
CA ILE A 73 -4.43 -3.14 -7.21
C ILE A 73 -4.64 -3.63 -8.63
N ASP A 74 -5.89 -3.93 -8.99
CA ASP A 74 -6.29 -4.22 -10.37
C ASP A 74 -6.35 -2.91 -11.18
N VAL A 75 -5.46 -2.72 -12.13
CA VAL A 75 -5.40 -1.53 -12.99
C VAL A 75 -6.69 -1.36 -13.81
N ASN A 76 -7.33 -2.47 -14.20
CA ASN A 76 -8.58 -2.43 -14.97
C ASN A 76 -9.76 -1.88 -14.17
N SER A 77 -9.61 -1.75 -12.85
CA SER A 77 -10.64 -1.20 -11.96
C SER A 77 -10.63 0.32 -11.87
N ILE A 78 -9.80 1.00 -12.67
CA ILE A 78 -9.74 2.46 -12.70
C ILE A 78 -11.09 3.07 -13.07
N ASN A 79 -11.49 4.08 -12.32
CA ASN A 79 -12.75 4.78 -12.49
C ASN A 79 -12.53 6.28 -12.23
N THR A 80 -12.71 7.09 -13.27
CA THR A 80 -12.67 8.54 -13.20
C THR A 80 -14.04 9.16 -13.52
N ARG A 81 -15.12 8.36 -13.53
CA ARG A 81 -16.50 8.75 -13.86
C ARG A 81 -16.69 9.16 -15.32
N VAL A 82 -15.70 8.92 -16.20
CA VAL A 82 -15.77 9.17 -17.64
C VAL A 82 -15.19 7.96 -18.37
N GLU A 83 -16.05 7.13 -18.95
CA GLU A 83 -15.70 5.86 -19.60
C GLU A 83 -14.60 6.02 -20.65
N ALA A 84 -14.70 7.03 -21.54
CA ALA A 84 -13.72 7.27 -22.59
C ALA A 84 -12.32 7.57 -22.00
N ARG A 85 -12.27 8.28 -20.89
CA ARG A 85 -11.01 8.55 -20.19
C ARG A 85 -10.47 7.29 -19.51
N ASP A 86 -11.32 6.49 -18.89
CA ASP A 86 -10.92 5.25 -18.24
C ASP A 86 -10.34 4.26 -19.27
N GLN A 87 -10.91 4.18 -20.47
CA GLN A 87 -10.34 3.38 -21.57
C GLN A 87 -8.99 3.91 -22.03
N HIS A 88 -8.83 5.23 -22.18
CA HIS A 88 -7.55 5.84 -22.54
C HIS A 88 -6.49 5.60 -21.45
N LEU A 89 -6.84 5.71 -20.17
CA LEU A 89 -5.92 5.43 -19.06
C LEU A 89 -5.45 3.97 -19.06
N LYS A 90 -6.24 3.02 -19.54
CA LYS A 90 -5.86 1.60 -19.67
C LYS A 90 -4.94 1.33 -20.87
N SER A 91 -4.87 2.23 -21.86
CA SER A 91 -4.06 2.07 -23.08
C SER A 91 -2.53 2.14 -22.83
N ASP A 92 -1.75 1.90 -23.88
CA ASP A 92 -0.29 1.97 -23.84
C ASP A 92 0.26 3.38 -23.55
N ASP A 93 -0.52 4.43 -23.83
CA ASP A 93 -0.16 5.81 -23.49
C ASP A 93 -0.02 6.03 -21.97
N PHE A 94 -0.79 5.25 -21.18
CA PHE A 94 -0.79 5.34 -19.72
C PHE A 94 -0.38 4.04 -19.06
N PHE A 95 -1.32 3.26 -18.53
CA PHE A 95 -1.02 2.11 -17.68
C PHE A 95 -0.64 0.84 -18.46
N SER A 96 -0.97 0.73 -19.75
CA SER A 96 -0.86 -0.52 -20.53
C SER A 96 -1.47 -1.71 -19.80
N ALA A 97 -2.73 -1.57 -19.38
CA ALA A 97 -3.39 -2.50 -18.45
C ALA A 97 -3.45 -3.95 -18.96
N GLU A 98 -3.45 -4.16 -20.28
CA GLU A 98 -3.36 -5.50 -20.88
C GLU A 98 -2.03 -6.19 -20.56
N LYS A 99 -0.91 -5.44 -20.58
CA LYS A 99 0.43 -5.97 -20.30
C LYS A 99 0.77 -5.96 -18.81
N PHE A 100 0.25 -4.95 -18.11
CA PHE A 100 0.52 -4.70 -16.69
C PHE A 100 -0.79 -4.56 -15.91
N PRO A 101 -1.56 -5.64 -15.75
CA PRO A 101 -2.90 -5.57 -15.14
C PRO A 101 -2.89 -5.23 -13.65
N LYS A 102 -1.71 -5.22 -13.01
CA LYS A 102 -1.58 -5.04 -11.56
C LYS A 102 -0.53 -3.99 -11.21
N MET A 103 -0.83 -3.20 -10.19
CA MET A 103 0.14 -2.42 -9.44
C MET A 103 0.34 -3.06 -8.07
N THR A 104 1.55 -3.02 -7.53
CA THR A 104 1.83 -3.67 -6.23
C THR A 104 2.67 -2.78 -5.33
N LEU A 105 2.37 -2.84 -4.03
CA LEU A 105 3.25 -2.36 -2.97
C LEU A 105 3.78 -3.59 -2.22
N LYS A 106 5.10 -3.78 -2.22
CA LYS A 106 5.78 -4.91 -1.57
C LYS A 106 6.94 -4.44 -0.69
N ASN A 107 7.47 -5.36 0.11
CA ASN A 107 8.58 -5.09 1.02
C ASN A 107 8.34 -3.86 1.92
N ALA A 108 7.05 -3.53 2.14
CA ALA A 108 6.69 -2.32 2.86
C ALA A 108 6.67 -2.57 4.37
N THR A 109 7.18 -1.59 5.11
CA THR A 109 7.21 -1.64 6.58
C THR A 109 6.67 -0.34 7.16
N LEU A 110 5.77 -0.48 8.14
CA LEU A 110 5.13 0.62 8.84
C LEU A 110 5.97 0.98 10.08
N LYS A 111 6.54 2.17 10.13
CA LYS A 111 7.32 2.67 11.27
C LYS A 111 6.62 3.83 11.94
N LYS A 112 6.46 3.76 13.26
CA LYS A 112 5.84 4.82 14.05
C LYS A 112 6.63 6.12 13.97
N SER A 113 5.96 7.24 13.72
CA SER A 113 6.55 8.58 13.64
C SER A 113 5.90 9.58 14.60
N GLY A 114 4.89 9.15 15.38
CA GLY A 114 4.19 9.95 16.38
C GLY A 114 2.96 9.22 16.90
N LYS A 115 2.18 9.88 17.75
CA LYS A 115 0.90 9.29 18.24
C LYS A 115 -0.07 9.12 17.08
N GLY A 116 -0.45 7.87 16.77
CA GLY A 116 -1.31 7.53 15.64
C GLY A 116 -0.74 7.87 14.27
N LYS A 117 0.56 8.17 14.16
CA LYS A 117 1.22 8.52 12.90
C LYS A 117 2.35 7.53 12.60
N TYR A 118 2.47 7.18 11.32
CA TYR A 118 3.48 6.26 10.83
C TYR A 118 4.07 6.76 9.51
N LYS A 119 5.22 6.20 9.15
CA LYS A 119 5.79 6.21 7.80
C LYS A 119 5.75 4.79 7.27
N LEU A 120 5.15 4.59 6.10
CA LEU A 120 5.18 3.33 5.37
C LEU A 120 6.21 3.48 4.24
N ALA A 121 7.27 2.71 4.30
CA ALA A 121 8.30 2.69 3.26
C ALA A 121 8.37 1.30 2.63
N GLY A 122 8.39 1.24 1.30
CA GLY A 122 8.38 0.00 0.55
C GLY A 122 8.70 0.20 -0.93
N GLU A 123 8.38 -0.77 -1.74
CA GLU A 123 8.59 -0.80 -3.18
C GLU A 123 7.26 -0.78 -3.92
N LEU A 124 7.01 0.28 -4.68
CA LEU A 124 5.82 0.44 -5.53
C LEU A 124 6.17 0.05 -6.96
N THR A 125 5.39 -0.86 -7.52
CA THR A 125 5.50 -1.27 -8.93
C THR A 125 4.29 -0.77 -9.71
N ILE A 126 4.52 0.02 -10.75
CA ILE A 126 3.51 0.50 -11.71
C ILE A 126 4.06 0.27 -13.11
N LYS A 127 3.25 -0.22 -14.04
CA LYS A 127 3.61 -0.46 -15.46
C LYS A 127 4.97 -1.20 -15.59
N GLY A 128 5.21 -2.19 -14.73
CA GLY A 128 6.44 -3.01 -14.69
C GLY A 128 7.67 -2.31 -14.11
N VAL A 129 7.59 -1.06 -13.68
CA VAL A 129 8.70 -0.32 -13.06
C VAL A 129 8.53 -0.30 -11.56
N THR A 130 9.56 -0.73 -10.83
CA THR A 130 9.60 -0.73 -9.36
C THR A 130 10.48 0.40 -8.85
N LYS A 131 9.94 1.20 -7.93
CA LYS A 131 10.65 2.30 -7.26
C LYS A 131 10.39 2.29 -5.76
N PRO A 132 11.34 2.75 -4.94
CA PRO A 132 11.09 3.00 -3.54
C PRO A 132 10.06 4.11 -3.37
N VAL A 133 9.14 3.93 -2.44
CA VAL A 133 8.10 4.92 -2.11
C VAL A 133 7.95 5.05 -0.59
N SER A 134 7.52 6.22 -0.16
CA SER A 134 7.18 6.48 1.24
C SER A 134 5.85 7.18 1.37
N PHE A 135 4.95 6.62 2.19
CA PHE A 135 3.66 7.22 2.53
C PHE A 135 3.68 7.80 3.94
N ASN A 136 3.01 8.93 4.11
CA ASN A 136 2.57 9.39 5.43
C ASN A 136 1.30 8.63 5.79
N VAL A 137 1.25 8.03 6.98
CA VAL A 137 0.13 7.20 7.40
C VAL A 137 -0.41 7.69 8.73
N ILE A 138 -1.73 7.83 8.81
CA ILE A 138 -2.47 8.15 10.04
C ILE A 138 -3.34 6.94 10.36
N GLN A 139 -3.23 6.43 11.59
CA GLN A 139 -4.15 5.44 12.13
C GLN A 139 -5.38 6.17 12.67
N ASN A 140 -6.55 5.86 12.13
CA ASN A 140 -7.82 6.48 12.49
C ASN A 140 -8.38 5.78 13.74
N ASN A 141 -8.58 6.52 14.83
CA ASN A 141 -9.23 6.07 16.08
C ASN A 141 -8.69 4.75 16.69
N GLY A 142 -7.47 4.29 16.31
CA GLY A 142 -6.85 3.10 16.91
C GLY A 142 -7.46 1.77 16.45
N ILE A 143 -7.36 0.76 17.31
CA ILE A 143 -7.92 -0.59 17.11
C ILE A 143 -9.25 -0.66 17.85
N ILE A 144 -10.29 -1.14 17.19
CA ILE A 144 -11.64 -1.24 17.74
C ILE A 144 -12.19 -2.67 17.64
N THR A 145 -13.21 -2.97 18.42
CA THR A 145 -14.08 -4.13 18.20
C THR A 145 -15.41 -3.64 17.66
N ASP A 146 -15.82 -4.16 16.50
CA ASP A 146 -17.06 -3.78 15.84
C ASP A 146 -18.30 -4.47 16.49
N PRO A 147 -19.54 -4.09 16.12
CA PRO A 147 -20.75 -4.72 16.66
C PRO A 147 -20.88 -6.22 16.38
N TRP A 148 -20.13 -6.77 15.44
CA TRP A 148 -20.09 -8.19 15.11
C TRP A 148 -18.91 -8.93 15.79
N SER A 149 -18.29 -8.30 16.81
CA SER A 149 -17.16 -8.83 17.58
C SER A 149 -15.89 -9.04 16.77
N LYS A 150 -15.73 -8.35 15.63
CA LYS A 150 -14.49 -8.38 14.85
C LYS A 150 -13.55 -7.26 15.28
N THR A 151 -12.27 -7.55 15.36
CA THR A 151 -11.24 -6.53 15.64
C THR A 151 -10.85 -5.86 14.34
N ARG A 152 -10.92 -4.52 14.30
CA ARG A 152 -10.66 -3.69 13.11
C ARG A 152 -9.69 -2.56 13.40
N ALA A 153 -9.03 -2.08 12.35
CA ALA A 153 -8.26 -0.85 12.38
C ALA A 153 -8.39 -0.13 11.04
N GLY A 154 -8.38 1.21 11.08
CA GLY A 154 -8.46 2.06 9.90
C GLY A 154 -7.24 2.95 9.75
N PHE A 155 -6.83 3.22 8.51
CA PHE A 155 -5.70 4.08 8.19
C PHE A 155 -6.00 4.96 6.98
N THR A 156 -5.39 6.14 6.99
CA THR A 156 -5.29 7.01 5.82
C THR A 156 -3.81 7.17 5.47
N ALA A 157 -3.43 6.77 4.27
CA ALA A 157 -2.06 6.90 3.76
C ALA A 157 -2.03 7.87 2.59
N SER A 158 -1.01 8.74 2.52
CA SER A 158 -0.86 9.69 1.43
C SER A 158 0.59 9.81 0.96
N THR A 159 0.76 10.03 -0.35
CA THR A 159 2.04 10.34 -0.99
C THR A 159 1.82 11.09 -2.30
N VAL A 160 2.91 11.61 -2.85
CA VAL A 160 2.97 12.14 -4.22
C VAL A 160 4.01 11.36 -4.98
N ILE A 161 3.70 10.94 -6.20
CA ILE A 161 4.65 10.28 -7.11
C ILE A 161 4.73 11.04 -8.42
N ASN A 162 5.87 10.96 -9.10
CA ASN A 162 6.01 11.42 -10.46
C ASN A 162 5.68 10.25 -11.41
N ARG A 163 4.66 10.42 -12.28
CA ARG A 163 4.22 9.36 -13.21
C ARG A 163 5.27 8.97 -14.24
N PHE A 164 6.17 9.89 -14.60
CA PHE A 164 7.27 9.60 -15.53
C PHE A 164 8.28 8.60 -14.95
N ASP A 165 8.44 8.54 -13.62
CA ASP A 165 9.28 7.55 -12.95
C ASP A 165 8.81 6.11 -13.19
N TYR A 166 7.56 5.93 -13.62
CA TYR A 166 6.92 4.64 -13.89
C TYR A 166 6.58 4.43 -15.37
N ASN A 167 7.27 5.11 -16.29
CA ASN A 167 7.06 4.99 -17.74
C ASN A 167 5.63 5.31 -18.19
N ILE A 168 4.89 6.15 -17.45
CA ILE A 168 3.63 6.74 -17.90
C ILE A 168 3.99 8.04 -18.59
N SER A 169 4.30 7.97 -19.88
CA SER A 169 5.03 9.00 -20.63
C SER A 169 4.14 9.94 -21.45
N TYR A 170 2.81 9.81 -21.40
CA TYR A 170 1.91 10.75 -22.07
C TYR A 170 2.28 12.22 -21.73
N ASP A 171 2.66 13.04 -22.74
CA ASP A 171 3.24 14.38 -22.52
C ASP A 171 2.69 15.45 -23.51
N ASP A 172 1.39 15.37 -23.83
CA ASP A 172 0.74 16.41 -24.63
C ASP A 172 0.74 17.75 -23.88
N LYS A 173 0.92 18.82 -24.64
CA LYS A 173 1.01 20.20 -24.13
C LYS A 173 0.11 21.14 -24.91
N LEU A 174 -0.37 22.14 -24.22
CA LEU A 174 -1.01 23.29 -24.85
C LEU A 174 0.02 24.08 -25.69
N PRO A 175 -0.42 24.93 -26.64
CA PRO A 175 0.47 25.84 -27.35
C PRO A 175 1.28 26.79 -26.43
N SER A 176 0.79 27.03 -25.22
CA SER A 176 1.48 27.77 -24.16
C SER A 176 2.63 27.01 -23.48
N GLY A 177 2.78 25.70 -23.77
CA GLY A 177 3.74 24.82 -23.11
C GLY A 177 3.23 24.18 -21.81
N VAL A 178 2.03 24.51 -21.34
CA VAL A 178 1.42 23.90 -20.15
C VAL A 178 1.08 22.44 -20.46
N PRO A 179 1.51 21.46 -19.62
CA PRO A 179 1.15 20.06 -19.81
C PRO A 179 -0.36 19.82 -19.73
N ALA A 180 -0.89 18.95 -20.59
CA ALA A 180 -2.28 18.51 -20.52
C ALA A 180 -2.56 17.75 -19.20
N VAL A 181 -1.57 16.96 -18.74
CA VAL A 181 -1.62 16.21 -17.49
C VAL A 181 -0.31 16.43 -16.73
N ALA A 182 -0.40 16.88 -15.49
CA ALA A 182 0.79 17.10 -14.65
C ALA A 182 1.61 15.83 -14.43
N ALA A 183 2.89 16.01 -14.12
CA ALA A 183 3.81 14.92 -13.80
C ALA A 183 3.52 14.29 -12.44
N ASP A 184 3.19 15.11 -11.45
CA ASP A 184 2.97 14.72 -10.08
C ASP A 184 1.53 14.25 -9.87
N ILE A 185 1.37 13.09 -9.25
CA ILE A 185 0.10 12.47 -8.93
C ILE A 185 -0.01 12.37 -7.41
N GLU A 186 -1.03 13.00 -6.85
CA GLU A 186 -1.37 12.84 -5.44
C GLU A 186 -2.13 11.53 -5.23
N ILE A 187 -1.70 10.73 -4.25
CA ILE A 187 -2.32 9.44 -3.91
C ILE A 187 -2.80 9.49 -2.47
N THR A 188 -4.05 9.11 -2.27
CA THR A 188 -4.65 8.90 -0.94
C THR A 188 -5.30 7.53 -0.88
N VAL A 189 -4.89 6.73 0.10
CA VAL A 189 -5.45 5.41 0.38
C VAL A 189 -6.17 5.46 1.73
N ASN A 190 -7.46 5.19 1.73
CA ASN A 190 -8.21 4.90 2.95
C ASN A 190 -8.37 3.39 3.03
N VAL A 191 -7.88 2.79 4.08
CA VAL A 191 -7.92 1.33 4.24
C VAL A 191 -8.47 0.95 5.60
N GLU A 192 -9.41 0.02 5.58
CA GLU A 192 -9.87 -0.69 6.76
C GLU A 192 -9.38 -2.13 6.72
N VAL A 193 -8.90 -2.64 7.85
CA VAL A 193 -8.42 -4.02 7.99
C VAL A 193 -9.12 -4.74 9.12
N VAL A 194 -9.34 -6.02 8.92
CA VAL A 194 -9.96 -6.93 9.89
C VAL A 194 -8.93 -7.96 10.31
N LYS A 195 -8.82 -8.18 11.62
CA LYS A 195 -7.97 -9.24 12.17
C LYS A 195 -8.54 -10.62 11.83
N ASN A 196 -7.70 -11.48 11.29
CA ASN A 196 -8.03 -12.89 10.98
C ASN A 196 -8.10 -13.75 12.24
#